data_2a5f2973c2a1d71100203b494df5506a
#
_entry.id   2a5f2973c2a1d71100203b494df5506a
#
_cell.length_a   1.000
_cell.length_b   1.000
_cell.length_c   1.000
_cell.angle_alpha   90.00
_cell.angle_beta   90.00
_cell.angle_gamma   90.00
#
_symmetry.space_group_name_H-M   'P 1'
#
loop_
_entity.id
_entity.type
_entity.pdbx_description
1 polymer ?
#
loop_
_entity_poly.entity_id
_entity_poly.type
_entity_poly.pdbx_seq_one_letter_code
_entity_poly.pdbx_strand_id
1 'polypeptide(L)'
;MFPNFIVTGSSLELLKKGERGIVKFCNIKDEKFLKELISMGITPEITITLEQRFPCFVIRVGEKRLTLTREFAQRIYVRIDDE
;
A
#
# COMPACT_ATOMS: atom_id res chain seq x y z
N MET A 1 -14.36 -17.36 18.58
CA MET A 1 -14.05 -16.99 18.15
C MET A 1 -13.61 -16.44 17.68
N PHE A 2 -13.12 -16.18 17.44
CA PHE A 2 -12.58 -15.57 17.10
C PHE A 2 -12.51 -14.87 16.44
N PRO A 3 -12.51 -14.94 16.43
CA PRO A 3 -12.65 -14.09 15.71
C PRO A 3 -12.20 -13.08 15.29
N ASN A 4 -11.69 -12.83 15.51
CA ASN A 4 -11.13 -11.74 15.31
C ASN A 4 -10.10 -11.76 14.48
N PHE A 5 -10.03 -12.48 13.62
CA PHE A 5 -9.17 -12.40 12.76
C PHE A 5 -9.62 -11.69 11.69
N ILE A 6 -10.02 -10.55 11.79
CA ILE A 6 -10.31 -9.75 10.79
C ILE A 6 -9.16 -9.39 10.10
N VAL A 7 -8.97 -9.89 8.96
CA VAL A 7 -7.91 -9.50 8.21
C VAL A 7 -8.22 -8.21 7.63
N THR A 8 -7.64 -7.21 8.13
CA THR A 8 -7.84 -5.90 7.58
C THR A 8 -6.76 -5.59 6.58
N GLY A 9 -5.91 -6.53 6.22
CA GLY A 9 -4.87 -6.27 5.24
C GLY A 9 -5.29 -6.65 3.84
N SER A 10 -4.76 -5.98 2.85
CA SER A 10 -5.02 -6.31 1.46
C SER A 10 -3.96 -5.67 0.60
N SER A 11 -3.98 -5.96 -0.70
CA SER A 11 -3.05 -5.26 -1.57
C SER A 11 -3.52 -3.84 -1.76
N LEU A 12 -2.57 -2.97 -2.05
CA LEU A 12 -2.87 -1.56 -2.24
C LEU A 12 -3.93 -1.36 -3.31
N GLU A 13 -3.94 -2.24 -4.29
CA GLU A 13 -4.86 -2.14 -5.39
C GLU A 13 -6.32 -2.16 -4.93
N LEU A 14 -6.58 -2.76 -3.80
CA LEU A 14 -7.96 -2.91 -3.32
C LEU A 14 -8.44 -1.77 -2.43
N LEU A 15 -7.59 -0.80 -2.18
CA LEU A 15 -8.02 0.34 -1.39
C LEU A 15 -9.01 1.18 -2.19
N LYS A 16 -9.89 1.84 -1.49
CA LYS A 16 -10.80 2.77 -2.12
C LYS A 16 -10.18 4.16 -2.12
N LYS A 17 -10.64 5.00 -3.01
CA LYS A 17 -10.14 6.36 -3.07
C LYS A 17 -10.37 7.02 -1.71
N GLY A 18 -9.32 7.60 -1.18
CA GLY A 18 -9.38 8.28 0.11
C GLY A 18 -9.03 7.39 1.29
N GLU A 19 -8.94 6.09 1.08
CA GLU A 19 -8.60 5.19 2.17
C GLU A 19 -7.13 5.24 2.48
N ARG A 20 -6.78 5.03 3.73
CA ARG A 20 -5.40 5.00 4.16
C ARG A 20 -5.01 3.59 4.54
N GLY A 21 -3.76 3.28 4.36
CA GLY A 21 -3.25 1.98 4.76
C GLY A 21 -1.83 2.11 5.28
N ILE A 22 -1.45 1.18 6.13
CA ILE A 22 -0.10 1.13 6.67
C ILE A 22 0.62 0.03 5.90
N VAL A 23 1.76 0.38 5.33
CA VAL A 23 2.45 -0.55 4.45
C VAL A 23 3.05 -1.69 5.27
N LYS A 24 2.79 -2.91 4.83
CA LYS A 24 3.35 -4.11 5.42
C LYS A 24 3.99 -4.91 4.30
N PHE A 25 5.23 -5.31 4.47
CA PHE A 25 5.90 -6.07 3.45
C PHE A 25 5.82 -7.54 3.79
N CYS A 26 4.66 -8.11 3.63
CA CYS A 26 4.50 -9.51 3.94
C CYS A 26 4.85 -10.32 2.72
N ASN A 27 5.71 -11.29 2.90
CA ASN A 27 6.00 -12.25 1.84
C ASN A 27 6.62 -11.69 0.59
N ILE A 28 7.27 -10.55 0.66
CA ILE A 28 7.97 -10.03 -0.49
C ILE A 28 9.35 -10.65 -0.50
N LYS A 29 9.61 -11.45 -1.51
CA LYS A 29 10.90 -12.11 -1.63
C LYS A 29 11.77 -11.49 -2.69
N ASP A 30 11.25 -10.55 -3.44
CA ASP A 30 11.98 -9.94 -4.54
C ASP A 30 12.73 -8.74 -3.99
N GLU A 31 14.02 -8.88 -3.79
CA GLU A 31 14.82 -7.81 -3.22
C GLU A 31 14.87 -6.58 -4.11
N LYS A 32 14.80 -6.80 -5.41
CA LYS A 32 14.85 -5.67 -6.32
C LYS A 32 13.59 -4.84 -6.15
N PHE A 33 12.45 -5.49 -6.00
CA PHE A 33 11.19 -4.80 -5.80
C PHE A 33 11.21 -4.04 -4.47
N LEU A 34 11.75 -4.66 -3.44
CA LEU A 34 11.86 -4.00 -2.16
C LEU A 34 12.73 -2.76 -2.25
N LYS A 35 13.85 -2.84 -2.94
CA LYS A 35 14.72 -1.69 -3.07
C LYS A 35 14.03 -0.56 -3.82
N GLU A 36 13.23 -0.90 -4.81
CA GLU A 36 12.49 0.11 -5.53
C GLU A 36 11.48 0.80 -4.63
N LEU A 37 10.79 0.04 -3.83
CA LEU A 37 9.81 0.63 -2.92
C LEU A 37 10.48 1.57 -1.94
N ILE A 38 11.59 1.14 -1.37
CA ILE A 38 12.27 1.96 -0.40
C ILE A 38 12.80 3.24 -1.04
N SER A 39 13.28 3.13 -2.27
CA SER A 39 13.79 4.33 -2.95
C SER A 39 12.69 5.32 -3.26
N MET A 40 11.46 4.87 -3.32
CA MET A 40 10.32 5.74 -3.54
C MET A 40 9.77 6.31 -2.24
N GLY A 41 10.33 5.91 -1.12
CA GLY A 41 9.83 6.36 0.16
C GLY A 41 8.78 5.45 0.78
N ILE A 42 8.51 4.31 0.16
CA ILE A 42 7.51 3.39 0.68
C ILE A 42 8.25 2.39 1.55
N THR A 43 8.22 2.61 2.83
CA THR A 43 8.92 1.75 3.77
C THR A 43 7.90 1.08 4.68
N PRO A 44 8.29 0.02 5.40
CA PRO A 44 7.33 -0.64 6.30
C PRO A 44 6.81 0.33 7.34
N GLU A 45 5.56 0.16 7.68
CA GLU A 45 4.89 0.94 8.71
C GLU A 45 4.59 2.39 8.31
N ILE A 46 4.84 2.77 7.07
CA ILE A 46 4.49 4.12 6.66
C ILE A 46 3.04 4.13 6.23
N THR A 47 2.38 5.22 6.49
CA THR A 47 0.97 5.37 6.11
C THR A 47 0.88 5.97 4.73
N ILE A 48 0.08 5.40 3.89
CA ILE A 48 -0.18 5.95 2.57
C ILE A 48 -1.66 6.18 2.40
N THR A 49 -2.02 7.09 1.53
CA THR A 49 -3.42 7.37 1.21
C THR A 49 -3.60 7.19 -0.28
N LEU A 50 -4.64 6.46 -0.67
CA LEU A 50 -4.91 6.28 -2.08
C LEU A 50 -5.70 7.48 -2.58
N GLU A 51 -5.13 8.25 -3.47
CA GLU A 51 -5.78 9.45 -3.95
C GLU A 51 -6.48 9.26 -5.28
N GLN A 52 -6.06 8.29 -6.08
CA GLN A 52 -6.68 8.09 -7.38
C GLN A 52 -6.51 6.65 -7.80
N ARG A 53 -7.52 6.10 -8.45
CA ARG A 53 -7.43 4.73 -8.94
C ARG A 53 -7.37 4.64 -10.44
N PHE A 54 -7.86 5.64 -11.14
CA PHE A 54 -7.94 5.66 -12.59
C PHE A 54 -7.43 6.97 -13.10
N PRO A 55 -6.77 6.98 -14.21
CA PRO A 55 -6.36 5.82 -15.02
C PRO A 55 -5.16 5.11 -14.45
N CYS A 56 -4.55 5.64 -13.41
CA CYS A 56 -3.44 5.00 -12.75
C CYS A 56 -3.58 5.24 -11.27
N PHE A 57 -2.85 4.48 -10.48
CA PHE A 57 -2.93 4.61 -9.03
C PHE A 57 -2.03 5.75 -8.60
N VAL A 58 -2.57 6.67 -7.83
CA VAL A 58 -1.79 7.75 -7.25
C VAL A 58 -1.94 7.65 -5.75
N ILE A 59 -0.81 7.57 -5.06
CA ILE A 59 -0.84 7.50 -3.60
C ILE A 59 -0.09 8.69 -3.04
N ARG A 60 -0.42 9.02 -1.81
CA ARG A 60 0.26 10.08 -1.11
C ARG A 60 1.06 9.45 0.00
N VAL A 61 2.35 9.75 0.05
CA VAL A 61 3.25 9.24 1.07
C VAL A 61 3.88 10.48 1.71
N GLY A 62 3.44 10.81 2.91
CA GLY A 62 3.87 12.05 3.54
C GLY A 62 3.41 13.22 2.71
N GLU A 63 4.34 13.99 2.20
CA GLU A 63 3.99 15.13 1.39
C GLU A 63 4.21 14.87 -0.09
N LYS A 64 4.56 13.65 -0.46
CA LYS A 64 4.81 13.34 -1.84
C LYS A 64 3.66 12.58 -2.43
N ARG A 65 3.48 12.71 -3.73
CA ARG A 65 2.52 11.91 -4.45
C ARG A 65 3.28 11.04 -5.41
N LEU A 66 2.91 9.78 -5.47
CA LEU A 66 3.56 8.84 -6.35
C LEU A 66 2.53 8.19 -7.24
N THR A 67 2.91 7.98 -8.50
CA THR A 67 2.04 7.29 -9.44
C THR A 67 2.56 5.87 -9.58
N LEU A 68 1.68 4.92 -9.42
CA LEU A 68 2.06 3.51 -9.47
C LEU A 68 1.28 2.80 -10.57
N THR A 69 1.91 1.80 -11.17
CA THR A 69 1.18 0.94 -12.09
C THR A 69 0.33 -0.01 -11.27
N ARG A 70 -0.65 -0.61 -11.91
CA ARG A 70 -1.48 -1.58 -11.23
C ARG A 70 -0.65 -2.75 -10.73
N GLU A 71 0.34 -3.15 -11.51
CA GLU A 71 1.17 -4.26 -11.14
C GLU A 71 1.92 -3.98 -9.84
N PHE A 72 2.42 -2.77 -9.69
CA PHE A 72 3.08 -2.38 -8.47
C PHE A 72 2.09 -2.36 -7.33
N ALA A 73 0.91 -1.80 -7.55
CA ALA A 73 -0.10 -1.71 -6.49
C ALA A 73 -0.55 -3.08 -6.02
N GLN A 74 -0.56 -4.05 -6.91
CA GLN A 74 -0.97 -5.39 -6.53
C GLN A 74 0.02 -6.06 -5.59
N ARG A 75 1.27 -5.64 -5.65
CA ARG A 75 2.32 -6.29 -4.87
C ARG A 75 2.59 -5.63 -3.54
N ILE A 76 2.04 -4.44 -3.31
CA ILE A 76 2.24 -3.75 -2.05
C ILE A 76 1.12 -4.14 -1.11
N TYR A 77 1.48 -4.66 0.03
CA TYR A 77 0.49 -5.10 0.99
C TYR A 77 0.32 -4.03 2.06
N VAL A 78 -0.90 -3.70 2.37
CA VAL A 78 -1.19 -2.67 3.36
C VAL A 78 -2.22 -3.19 4.34
N ARG A 79 -2.22 -2.61 5.54
CA ARG A 79 -3.22 -2.89 6.52
C ARG A 79 -4.11 -1.67 6.57
N ILE A 80 -5.39 -1.87 6.49
CA ILE A 80 -6.33 -0.75 6.44
C ILE A 80 -6.29 0.01 7.76
N ASP A 81 -6.13 1.33 7.64
CA ASP A 81 -6.10 2.19 8.79
C ASP A 81 -7.44 2.87 8.85
N ASP A 82 -8.35 2.32 9.70
CA ASP A 82 -9.61 2.86 9.74
C ASP A 82 -9.89 3.61 10.92
N GLU A 83 -9.05 4.28 11.46
CA GLU A 83 -9.25 5.03 12.53
C GLU A 83 -9.96 6.12 12.38
#